data_c79534358e8326c7467f653be291d32a
#
_entry.id   c79534358e8326c7467f653be291d32a
#
_cell.length_a   1.000
_cell.length_b   1.000
_cell.length_c   1.000
_cell.angle_alpha   90.00
_cell.angle_beta   90.00
_cell.angle_gamma   90.00
#
_symmetry.space_group_name_H-M   'P 1'
#
loop_
_entity.id
_entity.type
_entity.pdbx_description
1 polymer ?
#
loop_
_entity_poly.entity_id
_entity_poly.type
_entity_poly.pdbx_seq_one_letter_code
_entity_poly.pdbx_strand_id
1 'polypeptide(L)' 'MAHFCKIGKGSKVLTVEVVHNNIATTEQVGIDFLNNLYGTNDVWKQTFTDGTRKNYAGIGYKYDQTRDAFIPPK' A
#
# COMPACT_ATOMS: atom_id res chain seq x y z
N MET A 1 3.55 7.44 11.11
CA MET A 1 2.65 6.32 10.76
C MET A 1 2.99 5.82 9.38
N ALA A 2 2.98 4.52 9.20
CA ALA A 2 3.17 3.92 7.89
C ALA A 2 1.81 3.71 7.23
N HIS A 3 1.71 4.00 5.94
CA HIS A 3 0.47 3.87 5.18
C HIS A 3 0.64 2.76 4.16
N PHE A 4 -0.33 1.84 4.11
CA PHE A 4 -0.29 0.71 3.20
C PHE A 4 -1.58 0.68 2.39
N CYS A 5 -1.46 0.41 1.09
CA CYS A 5 -2.62 0.26 0.23
C CYS A 5 -2.79 -1.20 -0.17
N LYS A 6 -4.02 -1.66 -0.19
CA LYS A 6 -4.38 -3.01 -0.61
C LYS A 6 -4.58 -2.99 -2.12
N ILE A 7 -3.85 -3.86 -2.81
CA ILE A 7 -3.89 -3.94 -4.27
C ILE A 7 -4.80 -5.08 -4.69
N GLY A 8 -5.79 -4.76 -5.49
CA GLY A 8 -6.73 -5.74 -6.02
C GLY A 8 -6.44 -6.11 -7.45
N LYS A 9 -7.44 -6.70 -8.08
CA LYS A 9 -7.37 -7.13 -9.47
C LYS A 9 -7.07 -5.95 -10.38
N GLY A 10 -6.14 -6.14 -11.32
CA GLY A 10 -5.72 -5.08 -12.23
C GLY A 10 -4.82 -4.03 -11.58
N SER A 11 -4.19 -4.35 -10.47
CA SER A 11 -3.29 -3.47 -9.73
C SER A 11 -3.99 -2.23 -9.17
N LYS A 12 -5.30 -2.30 -8.96
CA LYS A 12 -6.07 -1.18 -8.47
C LYS A 12 -6.03 -1.09 -6.94
N VAL A 13 -5.89 0.11 -6.41
CA VAL A 13 -5.91 0.34 -4.98
C VAL A 13 -7.34 0.24 -4.47
N LEU A 14 -7.58 -0.71 -3.56
CA LEU A 14 -8.90 -0.95 -3.00
C LEU A 14 -9.14 -0.16 -1.72
N THR A 15 -8.11 -0.05 -0.89
CA THR A 15 -8.21 0.69 0.36
C THR A 15 -6.81 1.10 0.82
N VAL A 16 -6.75 2.03 1.75
CA VAL A 16 -5.50 2.46 2.38
C VAL A 16 -5.64 2.30 3.88
N GLU A 17 -4.67 1.62 4.49
CA GLU A 17 -4.64 1.36 5.92
C GLU A 17 -3.41 1.99 6.55
N VAL A 18 -3.52 2.32 7.84
CA VAL A 18 -2.43 2.93 8.60
C VAL A 18 -1.91 1.93 9.62
N VAL A 19 -0.59 1.77 9.68
CA VAL A 19 0.06 0.87 10.65
C VAL A 19 1.07 1.72 11.42
N HIS A 20 1.11 1.52 12.74
CA HIS A 20 2.04 2.26 13.59
C HIS A 20 3.49 1.91 13.22
N ASN A 21 4.37 2.90 13.24
CA ASN A 21 5.78 2.72 12.86
C ASN A 21 6.51 1.68 13.72
N ASN A 22 6.12 1.52 14.97
CA ASN A 22 6.70 0.51 15.85
C ASN A 22 6.41 -0.92 15.37
N ILE A 23 5.34 -1.10 14.61
CA ILE A 23 4.96 -2.39 14.03
C ILE A 23 5.54 -2.51 12.63
N ALA A 24 5.34 -1.49 11.81
CA ALA A 24 5.81 -1.48 10.41
C ALA A 24 7.24 -0.97 10.34
N THR A 25 8.18 -1.73 10.90
CA THR A 25 9.61 -1.37 10.87
C THR A 25 10.20 -1.52 9.47
N THR A 26 9.62 -2.41 8.66
CA THR A 26 9.89 -2.52 7.22
C THR A 26 8.57 -2.70 6.49
N GLU A 27 8.60 -2.55 5.16
CA GLU A 27 7.40 -2.76 4.35
C GLU A 27 6.86 -4.19 4.53
N GLN A 28 7.74 -5.19 4.49
CA GLN A 28 7.30 -6.58 4.59
C GLN A 28 6.69 -6.88 5.96
N VAL A 29 7.26 -6.35 7.03
CA VAL A 29 6.72 -6.57 8.37
C VAL A 29 5.32 -5.95 8.49
N GLY A 30 5.12 -4.76 7.92
CA GLY A 30 3.80 -4.13 7.91
C GLY A 30 2.79 -4.93 7.11
N ILE A 31 3.20 -5.46 5.95
CA ILE A 31 2.34 -6.31 5.13
C ILE A 31 1.94 -7.57 5.88
N ASP A 32 2.90 -8.22 6.52
CA ASP A 32 2.62 -9.44 7.29
C ASP A 32 1.67 -9.16 8.45
N PHE A 33 1.84 -8.02 9.11
CA PHE A 33 0.94 -7.61 10.19
C PHE A 33 -0.49 -7.46 9.68
N LEU A 34 -0.69 -6.78 8.55
CA LEU A 34 -2.01 -6.54 7.99
C LEU A 34 -2.68 -7.84 7.54
N ASN A 35 -1.95 -8.70 6.86
CA ASN A 35 -2.49 -9.99 6.43
C ASN A 35 -2.85 -10.86 7.62
N ASN A 36 -2.06 -10.83 8.67
CA ASN A 36 -2.33 -11.57 9.89
C ASN A 36 -3.56 -11.02 10.62
N LEU A 37 -3.67 -9.69 10.67
CA LEU A 37 -4.78 -9.03 11.33
C LEU A 37 -6.13 -9.36 10.67
N TYR A 38 -6.17 -9.38 9.34
CA TYR A 38 -7.39 -9.67 8.60
C TYR A 38 -7.55 -11.15 8.24
N GLY A 39 -6.52 -11.96 8.51
CA GLY A 39 -6.55 -13.39 8.18
C GLY A 39 -6.57 -13.67 6.68
N THR A 40 -5.88 -12.83 5.90
CA THR A 40 -5.87 -12.91 4.44
C THR A 40 -4.45 -12.93 3.90
N ASN A 41 -4.34 -13.16 2.59
CA ASN A 41 -3.07 -13.09 1.85
C ASN A 41 -3.17 -12.04 0.75
N ASP A 42 -3.64 -10.85 1.11
CA ASP A 42 -3.77 -9.77 0.15
C ASP A 42 -2.42 -9.20 -0.25
N VAL A 43 -2.39 -8.56 -1.41
CA VAL A 43 -1.22 -7.82 -1.87
C VAL A 43 -1.30 -6.41 -1.30
N TRP A 44 -0.26 -6.02 -0.59
CA TRP A 44 -0.15 -4.69 0.00
C TRP A 44 1.09 -4.00 -0.51
N LYS A 45 1.03 -2.67 -0.64
CA LYS A 45 2.18 -1.84 -0.96
C LYS A 45 2.18 -0.62 -0.05
N GLN A 46 3.36 -0.28 0.46
CA GLN A 46 3.49 0.92 1.28
C GLN A 46 3.43 2.16 0.39
N THR A 47 2.63 3.13 0.81
CA THR A 47 2.56 4.43 0.16
C THR A 47 3.15 5.48 1.09
N PHE A 48 3.68 6.57 0.52
CA PHE A 48 4.45 7.55 1.27
C PHE A 48 3.91 8.95 0.99
N THR A 49 3.96 9.80 2.02
CA THR A 49 3.54 11.19 1.89
C THR A 49 4.67 12.08 1.39
N ASP A 50 5.89 11.56 1.29
CA ASP A 50 7.08 12.31 0.88
C ASP A 50 7.38 12.22 -0.62
N GLY A 51 6.52 11.56 -1.39
CA GLY A 51 6.70 11.39 -2.83
C GLY A 51 7.61 10.24 -3.23
N THR A 52 8.00 9.37 -2.29
CA THR A 52 8.92 8.25 -2.56
C THR A 52 8.44 7.35 -3.70
N ARG A 53 7.13 7.10 -3.79
CA ARG A 53 6.52 6.34 -4.88
C ARG A 53 5.62 7.24 -5.72
N LYS A 54 6.13 8.42 -6.07
CA LYS A 54 5.45 9.45 -6.85
C LYS A 54 4.28 10.04 -6.10
N ASN A 55 3.06 9.55 -6.35
CA ASN A 55 1.87 10.05 -5.71
C ASN A 55 1.52 9.23 -4.48
N TYR A 56 0.92 9.87 -3.48
CA TYR A 56 0.31 9.15 -2.38
C TYR A 56 -0.87 8.34 -2.92
N ALA A 57 -0.96 7.06 -2.55
CA ALA A 57 -2.01 6.19 -3.05
C ALA A 57 -3.37 6.59 -2.48
N GLY A 58 -4.38 6.58 -3.33
CA GLY A 58 -5.77 6.78 -2.94
C GLY A 58 -6.62 5.67 -3.51
N ILE A 59 -7.84 5.54 -3.00
CA ILE A 59 -8.79 4.54 -3.52
C ILE A 59 -9.04 4.83 -5.00
N GLY A 60 -8.94 3.79 -5.84
CA GLY A 60 -9.09 3.94 -7.28
C GLY A 60 -7.81 4.18 -8.04
N TYR A 61 -6.73 4.51 -7.33
CA TYR A 61 -5.41 4.63 -7.96
C TYR A 61 -4.95 3.28 -8.48
N LYS A 62 -3.98 3.31 -9.38
CA LYS A 62 -3.37 2.11 -9.93
C LYS A 62 -1.90 2.05 -9.53
N TYR A 63 -1.43 0.88 -9.12
CA TYR A 63 -0.01 0.71 -8.83
C TYR A 63 0.70 0.22 -10.09
N ASP A 64 1.72 0.97 -10.54
CA ASP A 64 2.55 0.59 -11.67
C ASP A 64 3.83 -0.05 -11.13
N GLN A 65 3.93 -1.36 -11.26
CA GLN A 65 5.06 -2.12 -10.74
C GLN A 65 6.35 -1.78 -11.47
N THR A 66 6.27 -1.50 -12.76
CA THR A 66 7.44 -1.18 -13.57
C THR A 66 8.08 0.13 -13.13
N ARG A 67 7.26 1.13 -12.82
CA ARG A 67 7.71 2.45 -12.37
C ARG A 67 7.80 2.55 -10.85
N ASP A 68 7.28 1.56 -10.13
CA ASP A 68 7.15 1.59 -8.68
C ASP A 68 6.43 2.88 -8.23
N ALA A 69 5.29 3.15 -8.83
CA ALA A 69 4.56 4.40 -8.62
C ALA A 69 3.07 4.18 -8.60
N PHE A 70 2.36 5.05 -7.86
CA PHE A 70 0.91 5.07 -7.85
C PHE A 70 0.42 6.10 -8.85
N ILE A 71 -0.50 5.70 -9.73
CA ILE A 71 -1.00 6.54 -10.81
C ILE A 71 -2.46 6.88 -10.51
N PRO A 72 -2.82 8.19 -10.46
CA PRO A 72 -4.21 8.58 -10.23
C PRO A 72 -5.13 8.07 -11.34
N PRO A 73 -6.40 7.85 -11.03
CA PRO A 73 -7.37 7.50 -12.05
C PRO A 73 -7.57 8.68 -13.01
N LYS A 74 -7.84 8.36 -14.24
CA LYS A 74 -8.14 9.38 -15.25
C LYS A 74 -9.59 9.85 -15.16
#